data_f2068ca1a7222618077888b9ea037a63
#
_entry.id   f2068ca1a7222618077888b9ea037a63
#
_cell.length_a   1.000
_cell.length_b   1.000
_cell.length_c   1.000
_cell.angle_alpha   90.00
_cell.angle_beta   90.00
_cell.angle_gamma   90.00
#
_symmetry.space_group_name_H-M   'P 1'
#
loop_
_entity.id
_entity.type
_entity.pdbx_description
1 polymer ?
#
loop_
_entity_poly.entity_id
_entity_poly.type
_entity_poly.pdbx_seq_one_letter_code
_entity_poly.pdbx_strand_id
1 'polypeptide(L)'
;MKKTILLLTALMCGSLSVMADRTQHDMTEDDWKYLNFDFFVDEMAFKYLSKEDRTVAVTYMDIREMDRWIYVADTLVIPEKVTYEGIEYTVTAIGSGAFTYSKIKHLVIPPSVREIKWQAFREVYELEELIIPNTVKIIGDEVFAGNMYYLGSSYPKVVVFPETVESLGKGLFAWSGDPFDDRQMATFPRDMKEVPERTYSYSCLKQWKDLPETVEVIGKEAFRGNLFKSIRLPDGLKEIHAEAFRACDNLKSVTIPASVTFIGKLAFSGEWGYGSPIDECGLETLRMLSRVPCTSELELKNTVLVVPMGSKEAYRKAWNLSPDVVIKEVIVTGIDDYSIDTPSAKDTYYNLQGQQLKTAPQKGIYIRNGKKVVIK
;
A
#
# COMPACT_ATOMS: atom_id res chain seq x y z
N MET A 1 15.35 8.79 40.93
CA MET A 1 14.76 10.06 41.35
C MET A 1 14.08 10.83 40.21
N LYS A 2 14.74 11.14 39.07
CA LYS A 2 14.10 11.91 37.99
C LYS A 2 12.85 11.21 37.38
N LYS A 3 12.85 9.90 37.23
CA LYS A 3 11.69 9.13 36.70
C LYS A 3 10.51 9.08 37.69
N THR A 4 10.78 9.06 38.97
CA THR A 4 9.74 9.09 40.02
C THR A 4 9.04 10.45 40.11
N ILE A 5 9.77 11.55 39.86
CA ILE A 5 9.19 12.90 39.84
C ILE A 5 8.33 13.09 38.60
N LEU A 6 8.73 12.52 37.46
CA LEU A 6 7.93 12.56 36.21
C LEU A 6 6.59 11.82 36.39
N LEU A 7 6.59 10.70 37.11
CA LEU A 7 5.37 9.96 37.44
C LEU A 7 4.41 10.77 38.30
N LEU A 8 4.93 11.53 39.25
CA LEU A 8 4.13 12.39 40.15
C LEU A 8 3.53 13.61 39.44
N THR A 9 4.27 14.21 38.50
CA THR A 9 3.74 15.33 37.71
C THR A 9 2.71 14.84 36.65
N ALA A 10 2.92 13.65 36.13
CA ALA A 10 1.98 13.02 35.19
C ALA A 10 0.66 12.61 35.89
N LEU A 11 0.68 12.27 37.18
CA LEU A 11 -0.51 12.00 37.99
C LEU A 11 -1.42 13.24 38.22
N MET A 12 -0.90 14.45 37.99
CA MET A 12 -1.68 15.68 38.13
C MET A 12 -2.45 16.09 36.87
N CYS A 13 -2.11 15.57 35.72
CA CYS A 13 -2.87 15.79 34.47
C CYS A 13 -3.89 14.64 34.29
N GLY A 14 -5.18 14.95 34.27
CA GLY A 14 -6.29 13.99 34.33
C GLY A 14 -6.30 12.81 33.35
N SER A 15 -5.40 12.80 32.34
CA SER A 15 -5.18 11.69 31.42
C SER A 15 -4.40 10.52 32.04
N LEU A 16 -3.71 10.74 33.14
CA LEU A 16 -2.94 9.74 33.88
C LEU A 16 -3.66 9.09 35.05
N SER A 17 -4.90 9.49 35.34
CA SER A 17 -5.75 8.82 36.33
C SER A 17 -5.93 7.31 36.04
N VAL A 18 -5.67 6.90 34.82
CA VAL A 18 -5.74 5.52 34.36
C VAL A 18 -4.49 4.69 34.66
N MET A 19 -3.31 5.33 34.75
CA MET A 19 -2.12 4.65 35.26
C MET A 19 -2.17 4.49 36.79
N ALA A 20 -2.96 5.31 37.49
CA ALA A 20 -3.10 5.25 38.94
C ALA A 20 -3.95 4.08 39.42
N ASP A 21 -4.81 3.51 38.57
CA ASP A 21 -5.68 2.39 38.95
C ASP A 21 -4.99 1.02 38.83
N ARG A 22 -3.85 0.94 38.11
CA ARG A 22 -2.87 -0.14 38.28
C ARG A 22 -1.82 0.35 39.27
N THR A 23 -1.88 -0.19 40.44
CA THR A 23 -1.01 0.17 41.53
C THR A 23 0.46 0.09 41.06
N GLN A 24 1.26 1.05 41.51
CA GLN A 24 2.72 1.12 41.39
C GLN A 24 3.44 -0.22 41.66
N HIS A 25 2.69 -1.23 42.11
CA HIS A 25 3.15 -2.57 42.50
C HIS A 25 3.34 -3.53 41.31
N ASP A 26 2.74 -3.23 40.16
CA ASP A 26 2.74 -4.16 39.02
C ASP A 26 3.72 -3.77 37.90
N MET A 27 4.40 -2.64 38.01
CA MET A 27 5.44 -2.23 37.07
C MET A 27 6.83 -2.57 37.60
N THR A 28 7.47 -3.53 36.95
CA THR A 28 8.87 -3.90 37.28
C THR A 28 9.86 -2.89 36.67
N GLU A 29 11.14 -2.88 37.14
CA GLU A 29 12.18 -2.08 36.49
C GLU A 29 12.34 -2.39 35.01
N ASP A 30 11.97 -3.59 34.58
CA ASP A 30 11.97 -3.99 33.18
C ASP A 30 10.83 -3.34 32.37
N ASP A 31 9.70 -3.00 32.98
CA ASP A 31 8.58 -2.33 32.30
C ASP A 31 8.94 -0.90 31.89
N TRP A 32 9.83 -0.25 32.64
CA TRP A 32 10.34 1.09 32.32
C TRP A 32 11.20 1.11 31.06
N LYS A 33 11.78 -0.02 30.62
CA LYS A 33 12.52 -0.13 29.35
C LYS A 33 11.62 0.03 28.14
N TYR A 34 10.34 -0.21 28.28
CA TYR A 34 9.35 -0.14 27.22
C TYR A 34 8.71 1.24 27.08
N LEU A 35 8.90 2.14 28.07
CA LEU A 35 8.53 3.54 27.94
C LEU A 35 9.48 4.21 26.94
N ASN A 36 9.02 4.36 25.69
CA ASN A 36 9.85 4.83 24.60
C ASN A 36 9.90 6.36 24.50
N PHE A 37 9.85 7.06 25.64
CA PHE A 37 9.94 8.52 25.68
C PHE A 37 10.93 9.00 26.75
N ASP A 38 11.44 10.21 26.57
CA ASP A 38 12.36 10.88 27.50
C ASP A 38 11.65 11.94 28.36
N PHE A 39 10.64 12.61 27.80
CA PHE A 39 9.85 13.62 28.49
C PHE A 39 8.45 13.78 27.89
N PHE A 40 7.61 14.52 28.59
CA PHE A 40 6.21 14.72 28.25
C PHE A 40 5.84 16.20 28.31
N VAL A 41 5.17 16.72 27.29
CA VAL A 41 4.69 18.10 27.20
C VAL A 41 3.33 18.10 26.51
N ASP A 42 2.35 18.84 27.06
CA ASP A 42 1.01 19.04 26.49
C ASP A 42 0.38 17.73 25.99
N GLU A 43 0.36 16.71 26.84
CA GLU A 43 -0.22 15.38 26.57
C GLU A 43 0.48 14.57 25.47
N MET A 44 1.64 15.00 24.99
CA MET A 44 2.46 14.27 24.03
C MET A 44 3.78 13.81 24.64
N ALA A 45 4.18 12.59 24.29
CA ALA A 45 5.47 12.01 24.67
C ALA A 45 6.53 12.33 23.61
N PHE A 46 7.73 12.66 24.06
CA PHE A 46 8.85 12.99 23.19
C PHE A 46 10.10 12.21 23.56
N LYS A 47 10.87 11.85 22.51
CA LYS A 47 12.16 11.19 22.63
C LYS A 47 13.25 12.01 21.98
N TYR A 48 14.38 12.18 22.66
CA TYR A 48 15.54 12.84 22.07
C TYR A 48 16.06 12.05 20.86
N LEU A 49 16.24 12.75 19.75
CA LEU A 49 17.02 12.30 18.59
C LEU A 49 18.46 12.79 18.74
N SER A 50 18.63 14.08 19.03
CA SER A 50 19.91 14.70 19.36
C SER A 50 19.70 15.80 20.39
N LYS A 51 20.40 15.71 21.52
CA LYS A 51 20.40 16.79 22.55
C LYS A 51 21.25 17.97 22.12
N GLU A 52 22.31 17.71 21.35
CA GLU A 52 23.20 18.73 20.81
C GLU A 52 22.49 19.60 19.79
N ASP A 53 21.81 18.97 18.81
CA ASP A 53 21.04 19.64 17.78
C ASP A 53 19.65 20.06 18.23
N ARG A 54 19.28 19.75 19.49
CA ARG A 54 17.96 20.01 20.06
C ARG A 54 16.81 19.49 19.21
N THR A 55 16.92 18.21 18.78
CA THR A 55 15.88 17.56 17.98
C THR A 55 15.25 16.41 18.75
N VAL A 56 13.92 16.26 18.52
CA VAL A 56 13.11 15.22 19.15
C VAL A 56 12.17 14.57 18.15
N ALA A 57 11.72 13.37 18.47
CA ALA A 57 10.58 12.73 17.86
C ALA A 57 9.37 12.78 18.79
N VAL A 58 8.18 13.03 18.25
CA VAL A 58 6.95 12.64 18.96
C VAL A 58 6.88 11.12 18.99
N THR A 59 6.50 10.55 20.13
CA THR A 59 6.48 9.11 20.35
C THR A 59 5.27 8.69 21.18
N TYR A 60 5.21 7.46 21.61
CA TYR A 60 4.11 6.91 22.41
C TYR A 60 4.54 6.54 23.82
N MET A 61 3.56 6.43 24.69
CA MET A 61 3.71 5.70 25.96
C MET A 61 3.31 4.25 25.73
N ASP A 62 4.21 3.31 25.99
CA ASP A 62 3.87 1.89 25.95
C ASP A 62 2.93 1.56 27.13
N ILE A 63 1.67 1.38 26.81
CA ILE A 63 0.64 0.98 27.77
C ILE A 63 0.17 -0.42 27.38
N ARG A 64 1.02 -1.42 27.59
CA ARG A 64 0.82 -2.81 27.15
C ARG A 64 -0.38 -3.47 27.77
N GLU A 65 -1.35 -3.05 28.20
CA GLU A 65 -2.52 -3.75 28.77
C GLU A 65 -3.71 -2.81 29.06
N MET A 66 -3.76 -1.65 28.37
CA MET A 66 -4.91 -0.78 28.57
C MET A 66 -5.92 -0.98 27.43
N ASP A 67 -7.16 -1.24 27.79
CA ASP A 67 -8.33 -1.16 26.91
C ASP A 67 -8.63 0.29 26.45
N ARG A 68 -7.59 1.09 26.17
CA ARG A 68 -7.75 2.52 25.88
C ARG A 68 -6.87 2.98 24.73
N TRP A 69 -7.40 3.92 23.97
CA TRP A 69 -6.74 4.64 22.90
C TRP A 69 -5.62 5.52 23.46
N ILE A 70 -4.47 5.57 22.75
CA ILE A 70 -3.32 6.39 23.18
C ILE A 70 -3.65 7.89 23.06
N TYR A 71 -4.17 8.28 21.89
CA TYR A 71 -4.67 9.63 21.64
C TYR A 71 -6.12 9.56 21.17
N VAL A 72 -6.97 10.43 21.77
CA VAL A 72 -8.37 10.60 21.36
C VAL A 72 -8.60 12.06 21.12
N ALA A 73 -8.74 12.44 19.84
CA ALA A 73 -8.99 13.81 19.45
C ALA A 73 -9.70 13.88 18.10
N ASP A 74 -10.58 14.87 17.91
CA ASP A 74 -11.06 15.17 16.55
C ASP A 74 -9.91 15.70 15.68
N THR A 75 -9.13 16.62 16.21
CA THR A 75 -7.92 17.14 15.54
C THR A 75 -6.75 17.12 16.51
N LEU A 76 -5.67 16.46 16.13
CA LEU A 76 -4.40 16.47 16.84
C LEU A 76 -3.36 17.25 16.02
N VAL A 77 -2.71 18.22 16.67
CA VAL A 77 -1.65 19.03 16.05
C VAL A 77 -0.33 18.66 16.69
N ILE A 78 0.61 18.12 15.92
CA ILE A 78 1.98 17.92 16.37
C ILE A 78 2.67 19.29 16.40
N PRO A 79 3.21 19.74 17.55
CA PRO A 79 3.90 21.04 17.61
C PRO A 79 5.22 21.00 16.82
N GLU A 80 5.55 22.08 16.15
CA GLU A 80 6.85 22.21 15.48
C GLU A 80 8.01 22.25 16.49
N LYS A 81 7.76 22.84 17.66
CA LYS A 81 8.73 23.02 18.73
C LYS A 81 8.09 22.72 20.09
N VAL A 82 8.89 22.20 21.00
CA VAL A 82 8.49 21.94 22.38
C VAL A 82 9.54 22.47 23.34
N THR A 83 9.11 22.99 24.49
CA THR A 83 10.03 23.45 25.54
C THR A 83 9.97 22.49 26.72
N TYR A 84 11.12 21.95 27.11
CA TYR A 84 11.25 21.09 28.27
C TYR A 84 12.46 21.53 29.12
N GLU A 85 12.26 21.72 30.43
CA GLU A 85 13.26 22.23 31.36
C GLU A 85 13.93 23.56 30.87
N GLY A 86 13.16 24.44 30.24
CA GLY A 86 13.63 25.74 29.69
C GLY A 86 14.43 25.65 28.39
N ILE A 87 14.56 24.47 27.81
CA ILE A 87 15.24 24.26 26.51
C ILE A 87 14.20 23.99 25.43
N GLU A 88 14.29 24.75 24.33
CA GLU A 88 13.46 24.51 23.15
C GLU A 88 14.06 23.43 22.26
N TYR A 89 13.21 22.47 21.87
CA TYR A 89 13.54 21.37 20.94
C TYR A 89 12.65 21.43 19.70
N THR A 90 13.19 21.11 18.54
CA THR A 90 12.45 21.00 17.27
C THR A 90 11.99 19.56 17.07
N VAL A 91 10.71 19.37 16.73
CA VAL A 91 10.16 18.05 16.41
C VAL A 91 10.49 17.73 14.94
N THR A 92 11.43 16.83 14.72
CA THR A 92 11.92 16.48 13.37
C THR A 92 11.53 15.10 12.90
N ALA A 93 10.92 14.27 13.76
CA ALA A 93 10.44 12.96 13.37
C ALA A 93 9.14 12.58 14.10
N ILE A 94 8.38 11.70 13.47
CA ILE A 94 7.34 10.90 14.11
C ILE A 94 7.97 9.56 14.46
N GLY A 95 8.03 9.24 15.74
CA GLY A 95 8.71 8.06 16.29
C GLY A 95 7.99 6.75 15.96
N SER A 96 8.67 5.65 16.19
CA SER A 96 8.09 4.32 16.01
C SER A 96 6.87 4.13 16.91
N GLY A 97 5.75 3.67 16.30
CA GLY A 97 4.50 3.43 17.01
C GLY A 97 3.82 4.67 17.60
N ALA A 98 4.25 5.90 17.25
CA ALA A 98 3.86 7.13 17.92
C ALA A 98 2.35 7.31 18.14
N PHE A 99 1.54 6.90 17.16
CA PHE A 99 0.08 7.02 17.19
C PHE A 99 -0.63 5.66 17.13
N THR A 100 0.08 4.57 17.38
CA THR A 100 -0.53 3.23 17.42
C THR A 100 -1.71 3.20 18.37
N TYR A 101 -2.82 2.58 17.98
CA TYR A 101 -4.06 2.51 18.77
C TYR A 101 -4.64 3.89 19.14
N SER A 102 -4.47 4.89 18.32
CA SER A 102 -5.08 6.21 18.50
C SER A 102 -6.39 6.34 17.75
N LYS A 103 -7.26 7.19 18.29
CA LYS A 103 -8.57 7.54 17.70
C LYS A 103 -8.55 9.02 17.34
N ILE A 104 -8.11 9.32 16.13
CA ILE A 104 -7.87 10.68 15.65
C ILE A 104 -8.55 10.82 14.27
N LYS A 105 -9.33 11.88 14.04
CA LYS A 105 -9.95 12.14 12.72
C LYS A 105 -9.04 12.96 11.81
N HIS A 106 -8.35 13.94 12.37
CA HIS A 106 -7.45 14.82 11.62
C HIS A 106 -6.12 14.95 12.34
N LEU A 107 -5.02 14.78 11.62
CA LEU A 107 -3.67 14.95 12.15
C LEU A 107 -2.93 16.02 11.35
N VAL A 108 -2.38 17.00 12.04
CA VAL A 108 -1.53 18.05 11.44
C VAL A 108 -0.08 17.74 11.75
N ILE A 109 0.71 17.46 10.73
CA ILE A 109 2.16 17.20 10.81
C ILE A 109 2.89 18.51 10.47
N PRO A 110 3.79 19.02 11.36
CA PRO A 110 4.49 20.27 11.10
C PRO A 110 5.57 20.13 10.02
N PRO A 111 5.93 21.24 9.34
CA PRO A 111 6.93 21.23 8.27
C PRO A 111 8.37 20.99 8.78
N SER A 112 8.59 20.88 10.08
CA SER A 112 9.88 20.47 10.65
C SER A 112 10.15 18.97 10.54
N VAL A 113 9.11 18.13 10.37
CA VAL A 113 9.24 16.67 10.29
C VAL A 113 9.92 16.26 8.98
N ARG A 114 10.90 15.34 9.09
CA ARG A 114 11.70 14.78 8.01
C ARG A 114 11.52 13.28 7.85
N GLU A 115 11.13 12.60 8.92
CA GLU A 115 11.04 11.15 8.97
C GLU A 115 9.78 10.70 9.72
N ILE A 116 9.11 9.68 9.20
CA ILE A 116 8.04 8.92 9.86
C ILE A 116 8.55 7.50 10.03
N LYS A 117 8.67 7.05 11.30
CA LYS A 117 9.33 5.79 11.63
C LYS A 117 8.35 4.60 11.61
N TRP A 118 8.89 3.43 11.85
CA TRP A 118 8.22 2.13 11.88
C TRP A 118 6.89 2.17 12.64
N GLN A 119 5.81 1.67 12.02
CA GLN A 119 4.47 1.54 12.61
C GLN A 119 3.89 2.83 13.22
N ALA A 120 4.35 4.00 12.81
CA ALA A 120 3.97 5.28 13.44
C ALA A 120 2.45 5.51 13.50
N PHE A 121 1.70 5.02 12.52
CA PHE A 121 0.24 5.12 12.42
C PHE A 121 -0.43 3.74 12.35
N ARG A 122 0.20 2.70 12.89
CA ARG A 122 -0.41 1.39 12.94
C ARG A 122 -1.69 1.42 13.76
N GLU A 123 -2.77 0.85 13.20
CA GLU A 123 -4.07 0.76 13.88
C GLU A 123 -4.56 2.11 14.43
N VAL A 124 -4.38 3.19 13.67
CA VAL A 124 -5.03 4.47 13.96
C VAL A 124 -6.45 4.42 13.44
N TYR A 125 -7.40 4.70 14.32
CA TYR A 125 -8.83 4.63 14.01
C TYR A 125 -9.39 6.02 13.69
N GLU A 126 -10.38 6.04 12.79
CA GLU A 126 -11.14 7.24 12.37
C GLU A 126 -10.35 8.29 11.57
N LEU A 127 -9.07 8.07 11.27
CA LEU A 127 -8.30 9.04 10.48
C LEU A 127 -8.87 9.12 9.05
N GLU A 128 -9.40 10.30 8.69
CA GLU A 128 -10.07 10.49 7.41
C GLU A 128 -9.05 10.75 6.29
N GLU A 129 -8.22 11.77 6.45
CA GLU A 129 -7.21 12.15 5.49
C GLU A 129 -5.88 12.43 6.21
N LEU A 130 -4.79 11.97 5.64
CA LEU A 130 -3.45 12.31 6.08
C LEU A 130 -2.65 12.93 4.94
N ILE A 131 -2.36 14.21 5.07
CA ILE A 131 -1.46 14.92 4.17
C ILE A 131 -0.06 14.92 4.79
N ILE A 132 0.86 14.22 4.16
CA ILE A 132 2.27 14.16 4.59
C ILE A 132 3.01 15.36 3.99
N PRO A 133 3.67 16.22 4.80
CA PRO A 133 4.36 17.41 4.31
C PRO A 133 5.50 17.07 3.33
N ASN A 134 5.75 17.96 2.38
CA ASN A 134 6.85 17.83 1.40
C ASN A 134 8.25 17.81 2.03
N THR A 135 8.35 18.09 3.31
CA THR A 135 9.60 18.02 4.09
C THR A 135 9.97 16.62 4.52
N VAL A 136 9.00 15.69 4.54
CA VAL A 136 9.22 14.30 4.88
C VAL A 136 9.94 13.59 3.73
N LYS A 137 11.07 12.96 4.04
CA LYS A 137 11.95 12.27 3.09
C LYS A 137 11.93 10.75 3.27
N ILE A 138 11.72 10.28 4.49
CA ILE A 138 11.79 8.88 4.85
C ILE A 138 10.50 8.46 5.52
N ILE A 139 9.89 7.41 4.98
CA ILE A 139 8.73 6.74 5.55
C ILE A 139 9.10 5.29 5.80
N GLY A 140 9.07 4.89 7.06
CA GLY A 140 9.52 3.58 7.55
C GLY A 140 8.59 2.44 7.20
N ASP A 141 8.93 1.26 7.72
CA ASP A 141 8.15 0.04 7.51
C ASP A 141 6.83 0.07 8.27
N GLU A 142 5.80 -0.54 7.69
CA GLU A 142 4.50 -0.82 8.30
C GLU A 142 3.79 0.41 8.89
N VAL A 143 4.08 1.61 8.37
CA VAL A 143 3.62 2.88 8.95
C VAL A 143 2.11 2.93 9.12
N PHE A 144 1.34 2.38 8.21
CA PHE A 144 -0.13 2.33 8.23
C PHE A 144 -0.65 0.89 8.32
N ALA A 145 0.16 -0.04 8.78
CA ALA A 145 -0.26 -1.43 8.87
C ALA A 145 -1.43 -1.61 9.86
N GLY A 146 -2.33 -2.52 9.55
CA GLY A 146 -3.45 -2.89 10.40
C GLY A 146 -3.18 -4.14 11.23
N ASN A 147 -4.26 -4.68 11.81
CA ASN A 147 -4.25 -5.95 12.52
C ASN A 147 -5.28 -6.90 11.89
N MET A 148 -4.79 -8.04 11.41
CA MET A 148 -5.59 -9.12 10.82
C MET A 148 -6.76 -9.59 11.69
N TYR A 149 -6.67 -9.47 13.00
CA TYR A 149 -7.65 -10.02 13.95
C TYR A 149 -8.82 -9.07 14.26
N TYR A 150 -8.71 -7.78 13.88
CA TYR A 150 -9.76 -6.81 14.11
C TYR A 150 -10.33 -6.34 12.77
N LEU A 151 -11.40 -6.99 12.34
CA LEU A 151 -12.20 -6.51 11.21
C LEU A 151 -12.69 -5.09 11.52
N GLY A 152 -12.36 -4.13 10.66
CA GLY A 152 -12.70 -2.71 10.85
C GLY A 152 -11.57 -1.85 11.40
N SER A 153 -10.34 -2.38 11.51
CA SER A 153 -9.18 -1.51 11.76
C SER A 153 -9.05 -0.50 10.64
N SER A 154 -9.21 0.76 10.97
CA SER A 154 -9.13 1.84 10.00
C SER A 154 -7.71 2.34 9.89
N TYR A 155 -7.23 2.44 8.68
CA TYR A 155 -6.14 3.33 8.29
C TYR A 155 -6.76 4.59 7.66
N PRO A 156 -6.00 5.63 7.41
CA PRO A 156 -6.53 6.82 6.74
C PRO A 156 -7.26 6.44 5.45
N LYS A 157 -8.48 6.99 5.25
CA LYS A 157 -9.25 6.77 4.02
C LYS A 157 -8.48 7.28 2.80
N VAL A 158 -7.72 8.37 3.01
CA VAL A 158 -6.86 8.98 1.99
C VAL A 158 -5.49 9.28 2.59
N VAL A 159 -4.43 8.79 1.95
CA VAL A 159 -3.04 9.15 2.25
C VAL A 159 -2.44 9.80 1.01
N VAL A 160 -1.92 11.02 1.18
CA VAL A 160 -1.22 11.75 0.13
C VAL A 160 0.26 11.77 0.47
N PHE A 161 1.05 11.00 -0.29
CA PHE A 161 2.50 11.04 -0.18
C PHE A 161 3.07 12.26 -0.90
N PRO A 162 4.07 12.92 -0.32
CA PRO A 162 4.75 14.03 -1.01
C PRO A 162 5.61 13.51 -2.16
N GLU A 163 5.71 14.28 -3.24
CA GLU A 163 6.57 13.98 -4.39
C GLU A 163 8.07 13.94 -4.02
N THR A 164 8.41 14.42 -2.85
CA THR A 164 9.79 14.57 -2.34
C THR A 164 10.26 13.39 -1.49
N VAL A 165 9.43 12.35 -1.28
CA VAL A 165 9.83 11.15 -0.55
C VAL A 165 10.94 10.43 -1.29
N GLU A 166 12.01 10.13 -0.58
CA GLU A 166 13.20 9.44 -1.09
C GLU A 166 13.21 7.94 -0.75
N SER A 167 12.53 7.57 0.34
CA SER A 167 12.46 6.19 0.79
C SER A 167 11.09 5.85 1.35
N LEU A 168 10.52 4.76 0.84
CA LEU A 168 9.30 4.12 1.34
C LEU A 168 9.64 2.75 1.91
N GLY A 169 9.21 2.49 3.13
CA GLY A 169 9.40 1.22 3.81
C GLY A 169 8.48 0.11 3.30
N LYS A 170 8.66 -1.08 3.84
CA LYS A 170 7.87 -2.27 3.52
C LYS A 170 6.56 -2.30 4.27
N GLY A 171 5.57 -3.03 3.73
CA GLY A 171 4.33 -3.33 4.44
C GLY A 171 3.49 -2.10 4.79
N LEU A 172 3.62 -0.99 4.05
CA LEU A 172 3.04 0.31 4.43
C LEU A 172 1.58 0.23 4.88
N PHE A 173 0.75 -0.52 4.17
CA PHE A 173 -0.68 -0.72 4.43
C PHE A 173 -1.02 -2.21 4.63
N ALA A 174 -0.06 -3.04 5.02
CA ALA A 174 -0.32 -4.46 5.24
C ALA A 174 -1.39 -4.67 6.31
N TRP A 175 -2.31 -5.64 6.07
CA TRP A 175 -3.37 -6.01 7.01
C TRP A 175 -4.33 -4.88 7.42
N SER A 176 -4.39 -3.80 6.66
CA SER A 176 -5.15 -2.59 7.01
C SER A 176 -6.56 -2.55 6.43
N GLY A 177 -7.00 -3.59 5.72
CA GLY A 177 -8.24 -3.58 4.96
C GLY A 177 -9.46 -4.06 5.71
N ASP A 178 -10.58 -3.43 5.42
CA ASP A 178 -11.92 -3.91 5.72
C ASP A 178 -12.58 -4.37 4.40
N PRO A 179 -12.96 -5.65 4.25
CA PRO A 179 -13.60 -6.13 3.04
C PRO A 179 -14.96 -5.48 2.75
N PHE A 180 -15.54 -4.76 3.70
CA PHE A 180 -16.80 -4.02 3.53
C PHE A 180 -16.62 -2.55 3.14
N ASP A 181 -15.39 -2.03 3.18
CA ASP A 181 -15.06 -0.65 2.81
C ASP A 181 -14.60 -0.54 1.34
N ASP A 182 -14.87 0.60 0.69
CA ASP A 182 -14.44 0.92 -0.68
C ASP A 182 -13.21 1.84 -0.69
N ARG A 183 -12.25 1.54 0.16
CA ARG A 183 -11.01 2.32 0.25
C ARG A 183 -10.22 2.30 -1.04
N GLN A 184 -9.55 3.41 -1.29
CA GLN A 184 -8.68 3.60 -2.43
C GLN A 184 -7.21 3.41 -2.06
N MET A 185 -6.42 2.99 -3.02
CA MET A 185 -4.96 3.03 -2.89
C MET A 185 -4.48 4.46 -2.65
N ALA A 186 -3.41 4.60 -1.86
CA ALA A 186 -2.71 5.88 -1.68
C ALA A 186 -2.22 6.45 -3.02
N THR A 187 -1.98 7.75 -3.04
CA THR A 187 -1.31 8.40 -4.17
C THR A 187 0.19 8.30 -3.97
N PHE A 188 0.86 7.51 -4.79
CA PHE A 188 2.31 7.34 -4.74
C PHE A 188 3.06 8.51 -5.39
N PRO A 189 4.32 8.77 -4.99
CA PRO A 189 5.21 9.72 -5.65
C PRO A 189 5.38 9.38 -7.15
N ARG A 190 5.38 10.40 -8.01
CA ARG A 190 5.43 10.20 -9.47
C ARG A 190 6.69 9.50 -9.96
N ASP A 191 7.81 9.74 -9.28
CA ASP A 191 9.13 9.21 -9.65
C ASP A 191 9.46 7.87 -8.97
N MET A 192 8.48 7.27 -8.27
CA MET A 192 8.65 5.98 -7.60
C MET A 192 9.06 4.91 -8.61
N LYS A 193 10.13 4.16 -8.29
CA LYS A 193 10.67 3.08 -9.12
C LYS A 193 10.23 1.70 -8.69
N GLU A 194 9.90 1.55 -7.42
CA GLU A 194 9.53 0.26 -6.84
C GLU A 194 8.32 0.42 -5.93
N VAL A 195 7.34 -0.48 -6.07
CA VAL A 195 6.34 -0.72 -5.03
C VAL A 195 6.97 -1.63 -4.00
N PRO A 196 7.20 -1.16 -2.76
CA PRO A 196 7.91 -1.93 -1.75
C PRO A 196 7.23 -3.27 -1.41
N GLU A 197 8.01 -4.20 -0.84
CA GLU A 197 7.52 -5.49 -0.35
C GLU A 197 6.33 -5.30 0.60
N ARG A 198 5.28 -6.13 0.43
CA ARG A 198 4.06 -6.17 1.26
C ARG A 198 3.29 -4.86 1.38
N THR A 199 3.49 -3.89 0.51
CA THR A 199 2.86 -2.54 0.59
C THR A 199 1.36 -2.61 0.88
N TYR A 200 0.61 -3.44 0.18
CA TYR A 200 -0.83 -3.65 0.35
C TYR A 200 -1.19 -5.12 0.61
N SER A 201 -0.32 -5.86 1.27
CA SER A 201 -0.59 -7.28 1.57
C SER A 201 -1.82 -7.41 2.48
N TYR A 202 -2.83 -8.15 2.04
CA TYR A 202 -4.12 -8.36 2.74
C TYR A 202 -4.87 -7.07 3.12
N SER A 203 -4.81 -6.06 2.27
CA SER A 203 -5.48 -4.77 2.48
C SER A 203 -6.91 -4.72 1.94
N CYS A 204 -7.43 -5.81 1.45
CA CYS A 204 -8.82 -5.96 0.94
C CYS A 204 -9.22 -4.93 -0.13
N LEU A 205 -8.27 -4.38 -0.89
CA LEU A 205 -8.54 -3.39 -1.92
C LEU A 205 -9.43 -3.98 -3.03
N LYS A 206 -10.55 -3.33 -3.31
CA LYS A 206 -11.48 -3.71 -4.38
C LYS A 206 -11.21 -3.00 -5.70
N GLN A 207 -10.60 -1.81 -5.63
CA GLN A 207 -10.34 -0.98 -6.79
C GLN A 207 -8.84 -0.83 -7.02
N TRP A 208 -8.43 -1.00 -8.27
CA TRP A 208 -7.08 -0.70 -8.71
C TRP A 208 -6.95 0.78 -9.06
N LYS A 209 -5.90 1.43 -8.57
CA LYS A 209 -5.47 2.74 -9.02
C LYS A 209 -4.17 2.58 -9.80
N ASP A 210 -4.07 3.22 -10.96
CA ASP A 210 -2.87 3.12 -11.78
C ASP A 210 -1.62 3.54 -11.00
N LEU A 211 -0.60 2.70 -11.09
CA LEU A 211 0.72 3.01 -10.53
C LEU A 211 1.41 4.07 -11.40
N PRO A 212 2.36 4.83 -10.85
CA PRO A 212 3.21 5.70 -11.66
C PRO A 212 3.89 4.93 -12.80
N GLU A 213 3.94 5.53 -14.00
CA GLU A 213 4.57 4.89 -15.18
C GLU A 213 6.09 4.69 -15.01
N THR A 214 6.68 5.30 -13.98
CA THR A 214 8.09 5.14 -13.61
C THR A 214 8.38 3.86 -12.84
N VAL A 215 7.35 3.14 -12.37
CA VAL A 215 7.52 1.91 -11.59
C VAL A 215 8.10 0.81 -12.47
N GLU A 216 9.25 0.31 -12.07
CA GLU A 216 9.98 -0.76 -12.72
C GLU A 216 9.91 -2.09 -11.97
N VAL A 217 9.64 -2.05 -10.66
CA VAL A 217 9.61 -3.24 -9.79
C VAL A 217 8.34 -3.27 -8.95
N ILE A 218 7.65 -4.41 -8.93
CA ILE A 218 6.63 -4.72 -7.94
C ILE A 218 7.22 -5.73 -6.96
N GLY A 219 7.39 -5.31 -5.71
CA GLY A 219 8.04 -6.06 -4.65
C GLY A 219 7.29 -7.32 -4.23
N LYS A 220 7.96 -8.15 -3.46
CA LYS A 220 7.42 -9.40 -2.94
C LYS A 220 6.14 -9.15 -2.13
N GLU A 221 5.08 -9.94 -2.40
CA GLU A 221 3.80 -9.85 -1.70
C GLU A 221 3.14 -8.46 -1.74
N ALA A 222 3.55 -7.56 -2.64
CA ALA A 222 3.15 -6.15 -2.61
C ALA A 222 1.64 -5.94 -2.62
N PHE A 223 0.90 -6.78 -3.31
CA PHE A 223 -0.56 -6.73 -3.43
C PHE A 223 -1.26 -8.04 -3.06
N ARG A 224 -0.58 -8.91 -2.32
CA ARG A 224 -1.14 -10.22 -1.91
C ARG A 224 -2.48 -10.06 -1.19
N GLY A 225 -3.45 -10.95 -1.48
CA GLY A 225 -4.72 -11.04 -0.75
C GLY A 225 -5.69 -9.88 -1.00
N ASN A 226 -5.61 -9.20 -2.15
CA ASN A 226 -6.51 -8.11 -2.50
C ASN A 226 -7.70 -8.56 -3.37
N LEU A 227 -8.75 -7.74 -3.44
CA LEU A 227 -10.05 -8.08 -3.99
C LEU A 227 -10.36 -7.41 -5.34
N PHE A 228 -9.41 -6.70 -5.95
CA PHE A 228 -9.64 -6.05 -7.24
C PHE A 228 -9.83 -7.07 -8.38
N LYS A 229 -10.67 -6.70 -9.35
CA LYS A 229 -11.05 -7.56 -10.49
C LYS A 229 -10.15 -7.37 -11.70
N SER A 230 -9.49 -6.23 -11.80
CA SER A 230 -8.59 -5.89 -12.90
C SER A 230 -7.46 -5.00 -12.41
N ILE A 231 -6.32 -5.12 -13.07
CA ILE A 231 -5.13 -4.29 -12.83
C ILE A 231 -4.58 -3.80 -14.16
N ARG A 232 -3.96 -2.62 -14.15
CA ARG A 232 -3.12 -2.13 -15.22
C ARG A 232 -1.68 -2.02 -14.71
N LEU A 233 -0.77 -2.69 -15.38
CA LEU A 233 0.67 -2.63 -15.07
C LEU A 233 1.34 -1.55 -15.92
N PRO A 234 2.30 -0.77 -15.38
CA PRO A 234 3.03 0.23 -16.14
C PRO A 234 3.80 -0.36 -17.32
N ASP A 235 3.84 0.33 -18.45
CA ASP A 235 4.53 -0.16 -19.65
C ASP A 235 6.05 -0.31 -19.47
N GLY A 236 6.63 0.41 -18.49
CA GLY A 236 8.05 0.35 -18.11
C GLY A 236 8.41 -0.75 -17.11
N LEU A 237 7.44 -1.52 -16.60
CA LEU A 237 7.65 -2.53 -15.57
C LEU A 237 8.67 -3.59 -16.02
N LYS A 238 9.63 -3.92 -15.15
CA LYS A 238 10.72 -4.89 -15.40
C LYS A 238 10.53 -6.18 -14.62
N GLU A 239 10.12 -6.07 -13.35
CA GLU A 239 10.10 -7.22 -12.44
C GLU A 239 8.81 -7.27 -11.63
N ILE A 240 8.26 -8.46 -11.51
CA ILE A 240 7.17 -8.81 -10.61
C ILE A 240 7.72 -9.88 -9.67
N HIS A 241 7.92 -9.56 -8.40
CA HIS A 241 8.54 -10.46 -7.45
C HIS A 241 7.58 -11.53 -6.93
N ALA A 242 8.12 -12.46 -6.12
CA ALA A 242 7.38 -13.60 -5.62
C ALA A 242 6.10 -13.17 -4.87
N GLU A 243 5.01 -13.88 -5.11
CA GLU A 243 3.73 -13.70 -4.44
C GLU A 243 3.11 -12.29 -4.57
N ALA A 244 3.57 -11.46 -5.51
CA ALA A 244 3.16 -10.06 -5.63
C ALA A 244 1.64 -9.85 -5.71
N PHE A 245 0.92 -10.73 -6.40
CA PHE A 245 -0.55 -10.75 -6.54
C PHE A 245 -1.15 -12.09 -6.10
N ARG A 246 -0.45 -12.84 -5.23
CA ARG A 246 -0.98 -14.10 -4.70
C ARG A 246 -2.28 -13.87 -3.92
N ALA A 247 -3.22 -14.80 -4.01
CA ALA A 247 -4.54 -14.71 -3.37
C ALA A 247 -5.38 -13.49 -3.80
N CYS A 248 -5.15 -12.96 -5.01
CA CYS A 248 -6.04 -11.97 -5.62
C CYS A 248 -7.15 -12.70 -6.39
N ASP A 249 -8.02 -13.41 -5.68
CA ASP A 249 -8.94 -14.41 -6.26
C ASP A 249 -9.98 -13.83 -7.22
N ASN A 250 -10.28 -12.55 -7.13
CA ASN A 250 -11.15 -11.85 -8.08
C ASN A 250 -10.44 -11.44 -9.37
N LEU A 251 -9.11 -11.52 -9.43
CA LEU A 251 -8.30 -11.13 -10.57
C LEU A 251 -8.25 -12.31 -11.58
N LYS A 252 -9.10 -12.27 -12.61
CA LYS A 252 -9.22 -13.39 -13.55
C LYS A 252 -8.33 -13.26 -14.79
N SER A 253 -7.87 -12.05 -15.09
CA SER A 253 -7.01 -11.82 -16.27
C SER A 253 -5.99 -10.72 -15.97
N VAL A 254 -4.74 -10.95 -16.41
CA VAL A 254 -3.65 -9.97 -16.33
C VAL A 254 -2.91 -9.90 -17.66
N THR A 255 -2.59 -8.69 -18.07
CA THR A 255 -1.70 -8.44 -19.22
C THR A 255 -0.34 -7.99 -18.72
N ILE A 256 0.70 -8.72 -19.09
CA ILE A 256 2.10 -8.47 -18.74
C ILE A 256 2.76 -7.64 -19.84
N PRO A 257 3.26 -6.44 -19.53
CA PRO A 257 3.97 -5.59 -20.49
C PRO A 257 5.19 -6.28 -21.13
N ALA A 258 5.53 -5.87 -22.36
CA ALA A 258 6.66 -6.46 -23.08
C ALA A 258 8.03 -6.15 -22.43
N SER A 259 8.08 -5.16 -21.58
CA SER A 259 9.26 -4.74 -20.81
C SER A 259 9.63 -5.69 -19.66
N VAL A 260 8.68 -6.55 -19.21
CA VAL A 260 8.91 -7.45 -18.07
C VAL A 260 9.93 -8.52 -18.41
N THR A 261 10.97 -8.60 -17.58
CA THR A 261 12.09 -9.54 -17.71
C THR A 261 12.07 -10.66 -16.67
N PHE A 262 11.34 -10.47 -15.56
CA PHE A 262 11.25 -11.45 -14.48
C PHE A 262 9.84 -11.50 -13.84
N ILE A 263 9.36 -12.73 -13.60
CA ILE A 263 8.15 -13.01 -12.83
C ILE A 263 8.46 -14.07 -11.79
N GLY A 264 8.35 -13.70 -10.52
CA GLY A 264 8.70 -14.55 -9.38
C GLY A 264 7.66 -15.64 -9.08
N LYS A 265 8.07 -16.54 -8.20
CA LYS A 265 7.29 -17.70 -7.78
C LYS A 265 5.93 -17.28 -7.18
N LEU A 266 4.86 -17.98 -7.58
CA LEU A 266 3.50 -17.79 -7.07
C LEU A 266 2.95 -16.37 -7.25
N ALA A 267 3.51 -15.55 -8.16
CA ALA A 267 3.15 -14.14 -8.29
C ALA A 267 1.64 -13.91 -8.53
N PHE A 268 0.94 -14.86 -9.16
CA PHE A 268 -0.50 -14.80 -9.46
C PHE A 268 -1.27 -16.03 -8.98
N SER A 269 -0.72 -16.81 -8.07
CA SER A 269 -1.37 -18.03 -7.56
C SER A 269 -2.46 -17.72 -6.56
N GLY A 270 -3.47 -18.59 -6.47
CA GLY A 270 -4.43 -18.58 -5.37
C GLY A 270 -3.80 -18.91 -4.02
N GLU A 271 -4.54 -18.76 -2.95
CA GLU A 271 -4.11 -19.11 -1.60
C GLU A 271 -4.89 -20.32 -1.06
N TRP A 272 -4.24 -21.06 -0.15
CA TRP A 272 -4.90 -22.07 0.67
C TRP A 272 -5.92 -21.39 1.59
N GLY A 273 -7.21 -21.55 1.29
CA GLY A 273 -8.27 -21.23 2.24
C GLY A 273 -8.71 -22.49 2.98
N TYR A 274 -9.19 -22.36 4.21
CA TYR A 274 -9.88 -23.44 4.91
C TYR A 274 -11.05 -23.94 4.04
N GLY A 275 -10.86 -25.10 3.38
CA GLY A 275 -11.91 -25.79 2.62
C GLY A 275 -11.96 -25.53 1.11
N SER A 276 -11.08 -24.71 0.53
CA SER A 276 -10.98 -24.58 -0.93
C SER A 276 -9.74 -25.28 -1.47
N PRO A 277 -9.86 -26.10 -2.53
CA PRO A 277 -8.70 -26.65 -3.22
C PRO A 277 -7.81 -25.53 -3.77
N ILE A 278 -6.50 -25.69 -3.62
CA ILE A 278 -5.47 -24.73 -4.12
C ILE A 278 -5.66 -24.36 -5.59
N ASP A 279 -6.31 -25.25 -6.35
CA ASP A 279 -6.39 -25.19 -7.81
C ASP A 279 -7.56 -24.34 -8.33
N GLU A 280 -8.49 -23.86 -7.46
CA GLU A 280 -9.69 -23.14 -7.88
C GLU A 280 -9.60 -21.61 -7.75
N CYS A 281 -8.65 -21.12 -6.97
CA CYS A 281 -8.42 -19.69 -6.78
C CYS A 281 -7.29 -19.22 -7.68
N GLY A 282 -7.53 -18.30 -8.58
CA GLY A 282 -6.46 -17.73 -9.34
C GLY A 282 -6.83 -17.25 -10.75
N LEU A 283 -5.79 -16.94 -11.46
CA LEU A 283 -5.83 -16.33 -12.77
C LEU A 283 -6.32 -17.32 -13.83
N GLU A 284 -7.37 -16.95 -14.57
CA GLU A 284 -7.87 -17.73 -15.70
C GLU A 284 -7.07 -17.48 -16.98
N THR A 285 -6.58 -16.24 -17.14
CA THR A 285 -5.82 -15.84 -18.33
C THR A 285 -4.61 -14.97 -17.97
N LEU A 286 -3.43 -15.41 -18.37
CA LEU A 286 -2.21 -14.64 -18.37
C LEU A 286 -1.83 -14.26 -19.80
N ARG A 287 -1.84 -12.97 -20.11
CA ARG A 287 -1.48 -12.46 -21.42
C ARG A 287 -0.08 -11.86 -21.39
N MET A 288 0.80 -12.33 -22.27
CA MET A 288 2.13 -11.78 -22.48
C MET A 288 2.17 -10.92 -23.72
N LEU A 289 2.76 -9.73 -23.63
CA LEU A 289 2.93 -8.84 -24.80
C LEU A 289 4.27 -9.04 -25.50
N SER A 290 5.27 -9.61 -24.81
CA SER A 290 6.57 -9.92 -25.41
C SER A 290 6.54 -11.18 -26.24
N ARG A 291 7.21 -11.17 -27.39
CA ARG A 291 7.50 -12.39 -28.17
C ARG A 291 8.60 -13.23 -27.58
N VAL A 292 9.46 -12.62 -26.79
CA VAL A 292 10.56 -13.29 -26.07
C VAL A 292 10.10 -13.57 -24.65
N PRO A 293 10.09 -14.84 -24.20
CA PRO A 293 9.74 -15.17 -22.84
C PRO A 293 10.68 -14.49 -21.84
N CYS A 294 10.11 -13.88 -20.80
CA CYS A 294 10.87 -13.45 -19.64
C CYS A 294 11.31 -14.66 -18.80
N THR A 295 12.24 -14.47 -17.87
CA THR A 295 12.50 -15.44 -16.81
C THR A 295 11.27 -15.54 -15.91
N SER A 296 10.79 -16.76 -15.65
CA SER A 296 9.61 -16.98 -14.83
C SER A 296 9.76 -18.20 -13.93
N GLU A 297 9.30 -18.04 -12.70
CA GLU A 297 9.14 -19.12 -11.71
C GLU A 297 7.66 -19.48 -11.49
N LEU A 298 6.78 -19.09 -12.42
CA LEU A 298 5.35 -19.36 -12.33
C LEU A 298 5.04 -20.85 -12.57
N GLU A 299 4.15 -21.37 -11.74
CA GLU A 299 3.44 -22.62 -11.98
C GLU A 299 2.05 -22.29 -12.51
N LEU A 300 1.80 -22.56 -13.79
CA LEU A 300 0.50 -22.31 -14.42
C LEU A 300 -0.37 -23.58 -14.27
N LYS A 301 -1.37 -23.48 -13.37
CA LYS A 301 -2.42 -24.49 -13.23
C LYS A 301 -3.75 -23.84 -13.58
N ASN A 302 -4.53 -24.50 -14.44
CA ASN A 302 -5.84 -24.00 -14.89
C ASN A 302 -5.83 -22.59 -15.53
N THR A 303 -4.65 -22.06 -15.90
CA THR A 303 -4.47 -20.74 -16.49
C THR A 303 -4.18 -20.87 -17.98
N VAL A 304 -4.92 -20.16 -18.82
CA VAL A 304 -4.64 -20.02 -20.24
C VAL A 304 -3.53 -19.00 -20.44
N LEU A 305 -2.41 -19.43 -20.98
CA LEU A 305 -1.33 -18.52 -21.37
C LEU A 305 -1.61 -17.98 -22.78
N VAL A 306 -1.73 -16.68 -22.92
CA VAL A 306 -1.94 -16.00 -24.20
C VAL A 306 -0.64 -15.30 -24.58
N VAL A 307 -0.10 -15.62 -25.76
CA VAL A 307 1.21 -15.12 -26.22
C VAL A 307 1.11 -14.54 -27.63
N PRO A 308 2.06 -13.72 -28.08
CA PRO A 308 2.11 -13.24 -29.44
C PRO A 308 2.26 -14.38 -30.47
N MET A 309 1.67 -14.18 -31.65
CA MET A 309 1.73 -15.12 -32.76
C MET A 309 3.19 -15.53 -33.09
N GLY A 310 3.45 -16.84 -33.18
CA GLY A 310 4.76 -17.43 -33.47
C GLY A 310 5.67 -17.61 -32.23
N SER A 311 5.19 -17.32 -31.01
CA SER A 311 6.02 -17.43 -29.80
C SER A 311 5.66 -18.61 -28.88
N LYS A 312 4.62 -19.38 -29.17
CA LYS A 312 4.12 -20.49 -28.35
C LYS A 312 5.22 -21.48 -27.92
N GLU A 313 5.99 -21.97 -28.87
CA GLU A 313 7.04 -22.96 -28.59
C GLU A 313 8.20 -22.36 -27.77
N ALA A 314 8.51 -21.08 -27.97
CA ALA A 314 9.50 -20.36 -27.18
C ALA A 314 9.08 -20.29 -25.70
N TYR A 315 7.80 -19.95 -25.43
CA TYR A 315 7.26 -19.91 -24.07
C TYR A 315 7.21 -21.30 -23.43
N ARG A 316 6.73 -22.33 -24.19
CA ARG A 316 6.68 -23.71 -23.68
C ARG A 316 8.04 -24.19 -23.23
N LYS A 317 9.08 -23.96 -24.04
CA LYS A 317 10.46 -24.34 -23.73
C LYS A 317 11.06 -23.52 -22.58
N ALA A 318 10.94 -22.20 -22.64
CA ALA A 318 11.58 -21.30 -21.67
C ALA A 318 11.02 -21.47 -20.25
N TRP A 319 9.70 -21.69 -20.14
CA TRP A 319 9.03 -21.85 -18.85
C TRP A 319 8.83 -23.32 -18.44
N ASN A 320 9.40 -24.27 -19.22
CA ASN A 320 9.26 -25.71 -19.00
C ASN A 320 7.79 -26.13 -18.74
N LEU A 321 6.86 -25.61 -19.55
CA LEU A 321 5.43 -25.82 -19.35
C LEU A 321 5.01 -27.24 -19.71
N SER A 322 4.20 -27.86 -18.86
CA SER A 322 3.56 -29.15 -19.11
C SER A 322 2.73 -29.12 -20.41
N PRO A 323 2.61 -30.24 -21.14
CA PRO A 323 1.79 -30.34 -22.36
C PRO A 323 0.33 -29.95 -22.18
N ASP A 324 -0.24 -30.13 -20.99
CA ASP A 324 -1.62 -29.80 -20.63
C ASP A 324 -1.86 -28.29 -20.45
N VAL A 325 -0.81 -27.47 -20.27
CA VAL A 325 -0.97 -26.01 -20.23
C VAL A 325 -1.44 -25.50 -21.59
N VAL A 326 -2.61 -24.88 -21.58
CA VAL A 326 -3.21 -24.28 -22.78
C VAL A 326 -2.49 -23.00 -23.13
N ILE A 327 -1.84 -22.96 -24.31
CA ILE A 327 -1.21 -21.75 -24.86
C ILE A 327 -1.97 -21.33 -26.11
N LYS A 328 -2.52 -20.09 -26.08
CA LYS A 328 -3.19 -19.46 -27.23
C LYS A 328 -2.28 -18.39 -27.83
N GLU A 329 -2.24 -18.32 -29.15
CA GLU A 329 -1.50 -17.29 -29.87
C GLU A 329 -2.44 -16.21 -30.40
N VAL A 330 -2.02 -14.95 -30.24
CA VAL A 330 -2.79 -13.79 -30.72
C VAL A 330 -1.88 -12.83 -31.47
N ILE A 331 -2.46 -12.10 -32.42
CA ILE A 331 -1.74 -11.01 -33.07
C ILE A 331 -1.74 -9.82 -32.09
N VAL A 332 -0.56 -9.47 -31.61
CA VAL A 332 -0.35 -8.27 -30.78
C VAL A 332 -0.16 -7.08 -31.72
N THR A 333 -1.11 -6.19 -31.75
CA THR A 333 -1.13 -5.05 -32.68
C THR A 333 -0.52 -3.77 -32.08
N GLY A 334 0.09 -3.86 -30.89
CA GLY A 334 0.67 -2.70 -30.19
C GLY A 334 -0.37 -1.73 -29.61
N ILE A 335 -1.62 -2.18 -29.51
CA ILE A 335 -2.75 -1.40 -29.00
C ILE A 335 -3.55 -2.33 -28.08
N ASP A 336 -3.19 -2.37 -26.79
CA ASP A 336 -3.60 -3.43 -25.86
C ASP A 336 -4.87 -3.14 -25.05
N ASP A 337 -5.65 -2.10 -25.37
CA ASP A 337 -6.97 -1.86 -24.79
C ASP A 337 -8.07 -1.94 -25.84
N TYR A 338 -8.34 -3.16 -26.34
CA TYR A 338 -9.57 -3.37 -27.10
C TYR A 338 -10.61 -4.11 -26.29
N SER A 339 -11.65 -3.42 -25.92
CA SER A 339 -12.95 -4.05 -25.86
C SER A 339 -13.36 -4.34 -27.33
N ILE A 340 -13.61 -5.61 -27.66
CA ILE A 340 -14.35 -5.93 -28.89
C ILE A 340 -15.79 -5.52 -28.58
N ASP A 341 -16.12 -4.28 -28.89
CA ASP A 341 -17.42 -3.74 -28.63
C ASP A 341 -18.27 -3.82 -29.91
N THR A 342 -19.47 -4.33 -29.77
CA THR A 342 -20.50 -4.11 -30.77
C THR A 342 -20.86 -2.62 -30.80
N PRO A 343 -20.91 -1.98 -31.97
CA PRO A 343 -21.28 -0.57 -32.09
C PRO A 343 -22.65 -0.32 -31.47
N SER A 344 -22.73 0.70 -30.61
CA SER A 344 -24.01 1.19 -30.09
C SER A 344 -24.39 2.51 -30.80
N ALA A 345 -25.63 2.65 -31.21
CA ALA A 345 -26.13 3.89 -31.79
C ALA A 345 -26.13 5.10 -30.85
N LYS A 346 -25.91 4.86 -29.55
CA LYS A 346 -25.82 5.91 -28.50
C LYS A 346 -24.41 6.44 -28.27
N ASP A 347 -23.39 5.76 -28.83
CA ASP A 347 -22.00 6.14 -28.62
C ASP A 347 -21.51 7.14 -29.68
N THR A 348 -20.64 8.04 -29.29
CA THR A 348 -19.99 8.97 -30.23
C THR A 348 -18.65 8.39 -30.67
N TYR A 349 -18.48 8.21 -31.96
CA TYR A 349 -17.26 7.67 -32.56
C TYR A 349 -16.49 8.75 -33.30
N TYR A 350 -15.16 8.64 -33.24
CA TYR A 350 -14.23 9.50 -33.98
C TYR A 350 -13.26 8.62 -34.78
N ASN A 351 -12.84 9.09 -35.94
CA ASN A 351 -11.73 8.46 -36.66
C ASN A 351 -10.39 8.76 -35.97
N LEU A 352 -9.30 8.16 -36.45
CA LEU A 352 -7.95 8.35 -35.85
C LEU A 352 -7.41 9.77 -36.07
N GLN A 353 -8.02 10.59 -36.90
CA GLN A 353 -7.71 12.00 -37.09
C GLN A 353 -8.55 12.91 -36.18
N GLY A 354 -9.36 12.33 -35.28
CA GLY A 354 -10.19 13.09 -34.33
C GLY A 354 -11.51 13.64 -34.91
N GLN A 355 -11.90 13.25 -36.13
CA GLN A 355 -13.14 13.70 -36.74
C GLN A 355 -14.29 12.81 -36.27
N GLN A 356 -15.39 13.41 -35.84
CA GLN A 356 -16.58 12.69 -35.41
C GLN A 356 -17.28 11.99 -36.58
N LEU A 357 -17.62 10.74 -36.36
CA LEU A 357 -18.41 9.97 -37.35
C LEU A 357 -19.90 10.22 -37.15
N LYS A 358 -20.61 10.41 -38.24
CA LYS A 358 -22.08 10.65 -38.26
C LYS A 358 -22.90 9.38 -37.99
N THR A 359 -22.30 8.21 -38.19
CA THR A 359 -22.94 6.89 -37.99
C THR A 359 -22.00 5.96 -37.27
N ALA A 360 -22.56 4.99 -36.53
CA ALA A 360 -21.76 3.94 -35.88
C ALA A 360 -20.97 3.16 -36.95
N PRO A 361 -19.65 3.00 -36.78
CA PRO A 361 -18.81 2.30 -37.75
C PRO A 361 -19.11 0.79 -37.76
N GLN A 362 -19.00 0.17 -38.91
CA GLN A 362 -19.25 -1.27 -39.05
C GLN A 362 -18.00 -2.13 -38.88
N LYS A 363 -16.82 -1.61 -39.20
CA LYS A 363 -15.54 -2.31 -39.09
C LYS A 363 -14.39 -1.31 -39.10
N GLY A 364 -13.37 -1.56 -38.28
CA GLY A 364 -12.16 -0.72 -38.26
C GLY A 364 -11.73 -0.29 -36.89
N ILE A 365 -10.79 0.67 -36.80
CA ILE A 365 -10.26 1.23 -35.56
C ILE A 365 -10.78 2.66 -35.41
N TYR A 366 -11.36 2.96 -34.27
CA TYR A 366 -12.01 4.24 -33.96
C TYR A 366 -11.71 4.69 -32.54
N ILE A 367 -12.06 5.92 -32.20
CA ILE A 367 -12.05 6.45 -30.85
C ILE A 367 -13.49 6.56 -30.36
N ARG A 368 -13.82 5.97 -29.20
CA ARG A 368 -15.10 6.05 -28.51
C ARG A 368 -14.87 6.47 -27.06
N ASN A 369 -15.54 7.57 -26.64
CA ASN A 369 -15.41 8.11 -25.28
C ASN A 369 -13.94 8.31 -24.86
N GLY A 370 -13.08 8.82 -25.78
CA GLY A 370 -11.66 9.04 -25.54
C GLY A 370 -10.79 7.78 -25.59
N LYS A 371 -11.38 6.58 -25.78
CA LYS A 371 -10.66 5.31 -25.87
C LYS A 371 -10.68 4.78 -27.29
N LYS A 372 -9.59 4.15 -27.69
CA LYS A 372 -9.46 3.51 -29.00
C LYS A 372 -10.20 2.17 -28.99
N VAL A 373 -11.09 1.93 -29.94
CA VAL A 373 -11.90 0.72 -30.07
C VAL A 373 -11.73 0.08 -31.45
N VAL A 374 -11.80 -1.23 -31.51
CA VAL A 374 -11.84 -1.99 -32.76
C VAL A 374 -13.22 -2.59 -32.95
N ILE A 375 -13.79 -2.32 -34.10
CA ILE A 375 -15.05 -2.90 -34.55
C ILE A 375 -14.71 -3.92 -35.62
N LYS A 376 -15.11 -5.17 -35.44
CA LYS A 376 -14.86 -6.29 -36.37
C LYS A 376 -15.96 -6.47 -37.36
#